data_f79c920708e271502f7c83388a604a48
#
_entry.id   f79c920708e271502f7c83388a604a48
#
_cell.length_a   1.000
_cell.length_b   1.000
_cell.length_c   1.000
_cell.angle_alpha   90.00
_cell.angle_beta   90.00
_cell.angle_gamma   90.00
#
_symmetry.space_group_name_H-M   'P 1'
#
loop_
_entity.id
_entity.type
_entity.pdbx_description
1 polymer ?
#
loop_
_entity_poly.entity_id
_entity_poly.type
_entity_poly.pdbx_seq_one_letter_code
_entity_poly.pdbx_strand_id
1 'polypeptide(L)'
;MILSQDKVPNLRLKMLNGKYAKLHDFIKEGPMIIDFWATWCEPCKKQMRYLNLFYNHFKESGFNVLTINTDSPKSMSKVKPYIRTKGFEFNVAVDPNSQIYKKLKIQQMPTTIIIDQDGSVKYRHKGYVPGDEVGILKAITELLDAKGIAYDELDLDKVQQVQKKEDLKIDF
;
A
#
# COMPACT_ATOMS: atom_id res chain seq x y z
N MET A 1 -10.27 17.23 25.06
CA MET A 1 -9.64 15.89 25.11
C MET A 1 -8.99 15.68 23.76
N ILE A 2 -7.67 15.87 23.67
CA ILE A 2 -6.92 15.64 22.43
C ILE A 2 -6.84 14.14 22.27
N LEU A 3 -7.58 13.58 21.31
CA LEU A 3 -7.44 12.18 20.94
C LEU A 3 -5.97 11.96 20.55
N SER A 4 -5.27 11.12 21.28
CA SER A 4 -3.93 10.65 20.93
C SER A 4 -4.01 10.16 19.50
N GLN A 5 -3.40 10.88 18.56
CA GLN A 5 -3.29 10.41 17.19
C GLN A 5 -2.52 9.10 17.23
N ASP A 6 -3.14 8.02 16.77
CA ASP A 6 -2.47 6.73 16.65
C ASP A 6 -1.22 6.91 15.79
N LYS A 7 -0.08 6.52 16.36
CA LYS A 7 1.20 6.53 15.63
C LYS A 7 1.64 5.11 15.34
N VAL A 8 2.10 4.89 14.12
CA VAL A 8 2.75 3.64 13.74
C VAL A 8 4.21 3.68 14.23
N PRO A 9 4.62 2.75 15.10
CA PRO A 9 5.97 2.70 15.62
C PRO A 9 7.00 2.36 14.52
N ASN A 10 8.26 2.70 14.76
CA ASN A 10 9.35 2.39 13.83
C ASN A 10 9.73 0.90 13.91
N LEU A 11 8.96 0.06 13.24
CA LEU A 11 9.11 -1.39 13.25
C LEU A 11 10.27 -1.85 12.36
N ARG A 12 10.96 -2.90 12.81
CA ARG A 12 11.92 -3.63 11.95
C ARG A 12 11.15 -4.50 10.96
N LEU A 13 11.48 -4.37 9.69
CA LEU A 13 10.85 -5.07 8.57
C LEU A 13 11.85 -6.04 7.94
N LYS A 14 11.39 -7.23 7.61
CA LYS A 14 12.09 -8.12 6.67
C LYS A 14 11.52 -7.86 5.27
N MET A 15 12.35 -7.38 4.38
CA MET A 15 11.95 -7.11 3.00
C MET A 15 11.93 -8.39 2.16
N LEU A 16 11.16 -8.37 1.06
CA LEU A 16 11.03 -9.53 0.17
C LEU A 16 12.38 -10.00 -0.41
N ASN A 17 13.36 -9.11 -0.56
CA ASN A 17 14.72 -9.42 -1.00
C ASN A 17 15.62 -10.02 0.09
N GLY A 18 15.08 -10.25 1.29
CA GLY A 18 15.79 -10.80 2.45
C GLY A 18 16.55 -9.78 3.30
N LYS A 19 16.67 -8.53 2.86
CA LYS A 19 17.28 -7.45 3.65
C LYS A 19 16.34 -6.98 4.76
N TYR A 20 16.89 -6.28 5.74
CA TYR A 20 16.13 -5.63 6.80
C TYR A 20 16.11 -4.12 6.61
N ALA A 21 14.98 -3.50 6.97
CA ALA A 21 14.78 -2.07 6.98
C ALA A 21 13.98 -1.67 8.23
N LYS A 22 13.92 -0.38 8.53
CA LYS A 22 12.99 0.17 9.52
C LYS A 22 11.83 0.87 8.81
N LEU A 23 10.63 0.75 9.33
CA LEU A 23 9.43 1.30 8.73
C LEU A 23 9.57 2.81 8.46
N HIS A 24 10.12 3.56 9.42
CA HIS A 24 10.29 5.00 9.26
C HIS A 24 11.37 5.40 8.24
N ASP A 25 12.18 4.46 7.72
CA ASP A 25 13.08 4.76 6.60
C ASP A 25 12.30 5.12 5.33
N PHE A 26 11.06 4.62 5.21
CA PHE A 26 10.20 4.85 4.04
C PHE A 26 9.41 6.17 4.09
N ILE A 27 9.43 6.90 5.20
CA ILE A 27 8.73 8.20 5.36
C ILE A 27 9.68 9.39 5.51
N LYS A 28 10.97 9.22 5.21
CA LYS A 28 11.96 10.30 5.28
C LYS A 28 11.67 11.41 4.27
N GLU A 29 11.24 11.04 3.08
CA GLU A 29 11.02 11.95 1.96
C GLU A 29 9.56 12.43 1.85
N GLY A 30 8.63 11.75 2.49
CA GLY A 30 7.21 12.07 2.42
C GLY A 30 6.33 11.05 3.13
N PRO A 31 5.00 11.24 3.07
CA PRO A 31 4.05 10.30 3.64
C PRO A 31 4.02 8.95 2.88
N MET A 32 3.38 7.94 3.46
CA MET A 32 3.40 6.58 2.94
C MET A 32 2.07 5.86 3.14
N ILE A 33 1.71 5.00 2.19
CA ILE A 33 0.75 3.91 2.39
C ILE A 33 1.46 2.70 3.00
N ILE A 34 0.81 2.08 4.00
CA ILE A 34 1.05 0.72 4.47
C ILE A 34 -0.17 -0.11 4.12
N ASP A 35 0.00 -1.22 3.42
CA ASP A 35 -1.10 -2.12 3.05
C ASP A 35 -0.77 -3.57 3.36
N PHE A 36 -1.77 -4.33 3.87
CA PHE A 36 -1.61 -5.74 4.22
C PHE A 36 -2.30 -6.62 3.20
N TRP A 37 -1.62 -7.66 2.74
CA TRP A 37 -2.12 -8.57 1.73
C TRP A 37 -1.58 -10.00 1.85
N ALA A 38 -2.19 -10.93 1.11
CA ALA A 38 -1.70 -12.29 0.93
C ALA A 38 -1.99 -12.77 -0.51
N THR A 39 -1.24 -13.75 -0.97
CA THR A 39 -1.41 -14.30 -2.34
C THR A 39 -2.77 -14.96 -2.55
N TRP A 40 -3.44 -15.40 -1.50
CA TRP A 40 -4.78 -15.97 -1.50
C TRP A 40 -5.91 -14.94 -1.33
N CYS A 41 -5.59 -13.66 -1.12
CA CYS A 41 -6.58 -12.60 -0.88
C CYS A 41 -6.95 -11.91 -2.19
N GLU A 42 -8.08 -12.26 -2.80
CA GLU A 42 -8.52 -11.67 -4.07
C GLU A 42 -8.81 -10.16 -4.00
N PRO A 43 -9.52 -9.61 -2.98
CA PRO A 43 -9.69 -8.17 -2.87
C PRO A 43 -8.36 -7.41 -2.77
N CYS A 44 -7.39 -7.98 -2.04
CA CYS A 44 -6.05 -7.41 -1.93
C CYS A 44 -5.38 -7.27 -3.31
N LYS A 45 -5.44 -8.33 -4.11
CA LYS A 45 -4.83 -8.38 -5.45
C LYS A 45 -5.45 -7.35 -6.39
N LYS A 46 -6.76 -7.12 -6.30
CA LYS A 46 -7.46 -6.08 -7.08
C LYS A 46 -6.99 -4.68 -6.67
N GLN A 47 -6.87 -4.41 -5.37
CA GLN A 47 -6.42 -3.13 -4.85
C GLN A 47 -4.95 -2.86 -5.21
N MET A 48 -4.09 -3.86 -5.18
CA MET A 48 -2.63 -3.71 -5.40
C MET A 48 -2.30 -3.07 -6.75
N ARG A 49 -3.11 -3.24 -7.77
CA ARG A 49 -2.93 -2.56 -9.06
C ARG A 49 -2.99 -1.04 -8.91
N TYR A 50 -3.92 -0.55 -8.10
CA TYR A 50 -4.03 0.88 -7.81
C TYR A 50 -2.92 1.37 -6.89
N LEU A 51 -2.50 0.57 -5.91
CA LEU A 51 -1.37 0.92 -5.06
C LEU A 51 -0.07 1.07 -5.87
N ASN A 52 0.14 0.21 -6.85
CA ASN A 52 1.28 0.33 -7.76
C ASN A 52 1.19 1.57 -8.66
N LEU A 53 -0.01 1.88 -9.14
CA LEU A 53 -0.25 3.13 -9.87
C LEU A 53 0.06 4.36 -9.01
N PHE A 54 -0.42 4.39 -7.77
CA PHE A 54 -0.17 5.50 -6.84
C PHE A 54 1.33 5.62 -6.52
N TYR A 55 2.01 4.49 -6.27
CA TYR A 55 3.45 4.50 -6.08
C TYR A 55 4.19 5.13 -7.27
N ASN A 56 3.94 4.65 -8.48
CA ASN A 56 4.61 5.15 -9.68
C ASN A 56 4.28 6.61 -9.98
N HIS A 57 3.05 7.04 -9.67
CA HIS A 57 2.62 8.42 -9.93
C HIS A 57 3.19 9.43 -8.92
N PHE A 58 3.22 9.07 -7.63
CA PHE A 58 3.56 10.01 -6.55
C PHE A 58 4.97 9.84 -5.99
N LYS A 59 5.75 8.85 -6.42
CA LYS A 59 7.11 8.60 -5.87
C LYS A 59 8.06 9.78 -6.01
N GLU A 60 7.96 10.54 -7.10
CA GLU A 60 8.80 11.74 -7.33
C GLU A 60 8.43 12.89 -6.38
N SER A 61 7.23 12.86 -5.80
CA SER A 61 6.79 13.78 -4.74
C SER A 61 7.21 13.31 -3.34
N GLY A 62 8.02 12.26 -3.23
CA GLY A 62 8.45 11.68 -1.96
C GLY A 62 7.43 10.73 -1.32
N PHE A 63 6.25 10.56 -1.92
CA PHE A 63 5.23 9.62 -1.43
C PHE A 63 5.66 8.17 -1.68
N ASN A 64 5.46 7.32 -0.68
CA ASN A 64 5.90 5.93 -0.75
C ASN A 64 4.73 4.95 -0.55
N VAL A 65 4.92 3.71 -0.99
CA VAL A 65 4.00 2.60 -0.76
C VAL A 65 4.80 1.41 -0.26
N LEU A 66 4.41 0.90 0.90
CA LEU A 66 4.93 -0.31 1.50
C LEU A 66 3.78 -1.31 1.66
N THR A 67 3.88 -2.44 1.00
CA THR A 67 2.97 -3.55 1.24
C THR A 67 3.61 -4.59 2.16
N ILE A 68 2.82 -5.15 3.06
CA ILE A 68 3.25 -6.17 4.02
C ILE A 68 2.50 -7.46 3.71
N ASN A 69 3.23 -8.43 3.20
CA ASN A 69 2.67 -9.74 2.87
C ASN A 69 2.58 -10.64 4.11
N THR A 70 1.42 -11.25 4.31
CA THR A 70 1.11 -12.10 5.47
C THR A 70 0.96 -13.58 5.12
N ASP A 71 1.42 -14.01 3.94
CA ASP A 71 1.48 -15.43 3.64
C ASP A 71 2.26 -16.18 4.72
N SER A 72 1.74 -17.35 5.11
CA SER A 72 2.44 -18.22 6.05
C SER A 72 3.75 -18.77 5.45
N PRO A 73 4.65 -19.33 6.26
CA PRO A 73 5.87 -19.96 5.75
C PRO A 73 5.63 -20.98 4.63
N LYS A 74 4.47 -21.66 4.65
CA LYS A 74 4.10 -22.67 3.63
C LYS A 74 3.82 -22.06 2.25
N SER A 75 3.30 -20.85 2.19
CA SER A 75 2.93 -20.18 0.94
C SER A 75 3.89 -19.05 0.53
N MET A 76 4.88 -18.74 1.38
CA MET A 76 5.83 -17.64 1.16
C MET A 76 6.56 -17.72 -0.18
N SER A 77 6.83 -18.91 -0.70
CA SER A 77 7.48 -19.09 -2.00
C SER A 77 6.67 -18.55 -3.19
N LYS A 78 5.37 -18.30 -3.01
CA LYS A 78 4.49 -17.75 -4.05
C LYS A 78 4.61 -16.23 -4.18
N VAL A 79 5.10 -15.55 -3.14
CA VAL A 79 5.05 -14.08 -3.05
C VAL A 79 5.94 -13.41 -4.09
N LYS A 80 7.21 -13.75 -4.14
CA LYS A 80 8.17 -13.15 -5.08
C LYS A 80 7.80 -13.36 -6.56
N PRO A 81 7.42 -14.57 -6.99
CA PRO A 81 6.93 -14.79 -8.36
C PRO A 81 5.69 -13.96 -8.69
N TYR A 82 4.75 -13.84 -7.74
CA TYR A 82 3.54 -13.05 -7.95
C TYR A 82 3.88 -11.57 -8.20
N ILE A 83 4.67 -10.94 -7.33
CA ILE A 83 5.09 -9.54 -7.47
C ILE A 83 5.79 -9.32 -8.81
N ARG A 84 6.71 -10.22 -9.19
CA ARG A 84 7.44 -10.14 -10.46
C ARG A 84 6.53 -10.26 -11.68
N THR A 85 5.63 -11.25 -11.67
CA THR A 85 4.71 -11.50 -12.79
C THR A 85 3.76 -10.32 -13.01
N LYS A 86 3.33 -9.66 -11.94
CA LYS A 86 2.48 -8.47 -12.01
C LYS A 86 3.24 -7.19 -12.34
N GLY A 87 4.57 -7.19 -12.26
CA GLY A 87 5.40 -6.01 -12.50
C GLY A 87 5.21 -4.92 -11.44
N PHE A 88 4.86 -5.29 -10.20
CA PHE A 88 4.70 -4.33 -9.12
C PHE A 88 6.05 -3.78 -8.65
N GLU A 89 6.13 -2.46 -8.50
CA GLU A 89 7.36 -1.72 -8.18
C GLU A 89 7.38 -1.16 -6.76
N PHE A 90 6.26 -1.15 -6.04
CA PHE A 90 6.20 -0.72 -4.66
C PHE A 90 7.07 -1.60 -3.74
N ASN A 91 7.36 -1.12 -2.54
CA ASN A 91 8.13 -1.88 -1.55
C ASN A 91 7.30 -3.02 -0.96
N VAL A 92 7.94 -4.17 -0.75
CA VAL A 92 7.29 -5.36 -0.18
C VAL A 92 8.10 -5.86 1.02
N ALA A 93 7.46 -5.88 2.18
CA ALA A 93 7.94 -6.58 3.37
C ALA A 93 7.15 -7.89 3.55
N VAL A 94 7.69 -8.80 4.34
CA VAL A 94 7.07 -10.09 4.66
C VAL A 94 6.88 -10.24 6.15
N ASP A 95 5.73 -10.80 6.54
CA ASP A 95 5.32 -11.01 7.93
C ASP A 95 4.73 -12.42 8.11
N PRO A 96 5.53 -13.48 7.88
CA PRO A 96 5.05 -14.88 7.82
C PRO A 96 4.42 -15.37 9.12
N ASN A 97 4.75 -14.76 10.25
CA ASN A 97 4.21 -15.10 11.56
C ASN A 97 3.17 -14.09 12.07
N SER A 98 2.71 -13.19 11.21
CA SER A 98 1.71 -12.15 11.54
C SER A 98 2.06 -11.28 12.76
N GLN A 99 3.34 -11.03 12.99
CA GLN A 99 3.81 -10.22 14.13
C GLN A 99 3.50 -8.74 13.95
N ILE A 100 3.78 -8.19 12.77
CA ILE A 100 3.47 -6.80 12.43
C ILE A 100 1.95 -6.61 12.31
N TYR A 101 1.28 -7.55 11.67
CA TYR A 101 -0.18 -7.60 11.57
C TYR A 101 -0.86 -7.44 12.93
N LYS A 102 -0.42 -8.20 13.94
CA LYS A 102 -0.93 -8.12 15.31
C LYS A 102 -0.55 -6.81 16.00
N LYS A 103 0.70 -6.35 15.85
CA LYS A 103 1.16 -5.09 16.46
C LYS A 103 0.37 -3.88 15.98
N LEU A 104 0.02 -3.84 14.70
CA LEU A 104 -0.78 -2.76 14.12
C LEU A 104 -2.29 -3.01 14.23
N LYS A 105 -2.69 -4.04 14.98
CA LYS A 105 -4.10 -4.39 15.27
C LYS A 105 -4.94 -4.53 14.00
N ILE A 106 -4.37 -5.17 12.98
CA ILE A 106 -5.08 -5.44 11.74
C ILE A 106 -6.10 -6.55 11.99
N GLN A 107 -7.34 -6.36 11.53
CA GLN A 107 -8.45 -7.29 11.75
C GLN A 107 -8.89 -8.00 10.47
N GLN A 108 -8.63 -7.41 9.32
CA GLN A 108 -8.98 -7.97 8.01
C GLN A 108 -8.02 -7.50 6.93
N MET A 109 -8.02 -8.18 5.79
CA MET A 109 -7.25 -7.78 4.60
C MET A 109 -8.17 -7.55 3.39
N PRO A 110 -7.80 -6.57 2.56
CA PRO A 110 -6.73 -5.61 2.80
C PRO A 110 -7.09 -4.63 3.92
N THR A 111 -6.11 -4.07 4.58
CA THR A 111 -6.22 -2.86 5.38
C THR A 111 -5.18 -1.87 4.90
N THR A 112 -5.63 -0.70 4.52
CA THR A 112 -4.80 0.40 4.01
C THR A 112 -4.66 1.46 5.09
N ILE A 113 -3.43 1.85 5.40
CA ILE A 113 -3.11 2.89 6.37
C ILE A 113 -2.23 3.93 5.67
N ILE A 114 -2.60 5.20 5.75
CA ILE A 114 -1.72 6.29 5.31
C ILE A 114 -1.14 6.96 6.55
N ILE A 115 0.17 7.06 6.60
CA ILE A 115 0.90 7.74 7.68
C ILE A 115 1.68 8.93 7.15
N ASP A 116 1.79 9.95 8.00
CA ASP A 116 2.65 11.09 7.77
C ASP A 116 4.10 10.79 8.21
N GLN A 117 5.01 11.71 7.92
CA GLN A 117 6.45 11.59 8.21
C GLN A 117 6.78 11.49 9.70
N ASP A 118 5.86 11.89 10.60
CA ASP A 118 6.00 11.70 12.04
C ASP A 118 5.43 10.35 12.55
N GLY A 119 4.95 9.49 11.63
CA GLY A 119 4.33 8.21 11.92
C GLY A 119 2.84 8.28 12.27
N SER A 120 2.25 9.48 12.34
CA SER A 120 0.82 9.64 12.66
C SER A 120 -0.08 9.09 11.57
N VAL A 121 -1.12 8.35 11.97
CA VAL A 121 -2.13 7.80 11.05
C VAL A 121 -3.05 8.92 10.59
N LYS A 122 -3.12 9.13 9.28
CA LYS A 122 -3.98 10.13 8.63
C LYS A 122 -5.21 9.53 7.98
N TYR A 123 -5.14 8.26 7.61
CA TYR A 123 -6.22 7.54 6.96
C TYR A 123 -6.12 6.05 7.28
N ARG A 124 -7.26 5.39 7.46
CA ARG A 124 -7.36 3.94 7.63
C ARG A 124 -8.62 3.44 6.93
N HIS A 125 -8.47 2.45 6.07
CA HIS A 125 -9.58 1.79 5.38
C HIS A 125 -9.43 0.28 5.48
N LYS A 126 -10.54 -0.39 5.79
CA LYS A 126 -10.61 -1.86 5.93
C LYS A 126 -11.37 -2.45 4.76
N GLY A 127 -10.82 -3.49 4.15
CA GLY A 127 -11.39 -4.14 2.99
C GLY A 127 -11.14 -3.38 1.69
N TYR A 128 -11.63 -3.95 0.59
CA TYR A 128 -11.62 -3.31 -0.72
C TYR A 128 -12.80 -3.81 -1.56
N VAL A 129 -13.53 -2.88 -2.10
CA VAL A 129 -14.46 -3.08 -3.19
C VAL A 129 -14.13 -2.10 -4.32
N PRO A 130 -14.44 -2.43 -5.59
CA PRO A 130 -14.20 -1.50 -6.71
C PRO A 130 -14.83 -0.12 -6.44
N GLY A 131 -14.03 0.94 -6.54
CA GLY A 131 -14.38 2.31 -6.19
C GLY A 131 -13.67 2.85 -4.94
N ASP A 132 -13.23 1.99 -4.03
CA ASP A 132 -12.49 2.41 -2.82
C ASP A 132 -11.17 3.11 -3.13
N GLU A 133 -10.58 2.82 -4.31
CA GLU A 133 -9.36 3.50 -4.79
C GLU A 133 -9.53 5.01 -4.92
N VAL A 134 -10.74 5.50 -5.17
CA VAL A 134 -11.03 6.93 -5.25
C VAL A 134 -10.85 7.59 -3.87
N GLY A 135 -11.34 6.95 -2.82
CA GLY A 135 -11.16 7.44 -1.44
C GLY A 135 -9.69 7.42 -1.00
N ILE A 136 -8.93 6.39 -1.41
CA ILE A 136 -7.49 6.30 -1.12
C ILE A 136 -6.74 7.44 -1.84
N LEU A 137 -7.01 7.66 -3.14
CA LEU A 137 -6.40 8.75 -3.90
C LEU A 137 -6.71 10.11 -3.26
N LYS A 138 -7.96 10.34 -2.89
CA LYS A 138 -8.38 11.57 -2.20
C LYS A 138 -7.57 11.78 -0.92
N ALA A 139 -7.41 10.75 -0.10
CA ALA A 139 -6.64 10.84 1.14
C ALA A 139 -5.14 11.14 0.88
N ILE A 140 -4.56 10.59 -0.19
CA ILE A 140 -3.18 10.90 -0.61
C ILE A 140 -3.07 12.38 -0.98
N THR A 141 -3.92 12.86 -1.89
CA THR A 141 -3.84 14.23 -2.40
C THR A 141 -4.13 15.28 -1.32
N GLU A 142 -5.12 15.05 -0.47
CA GLU A 142 -5.40 15.92 0.68
C GLU A 142 -4.20 16.04 1.64
N LEU A 143 -3.49 14.93 1.87
CA LEU A 143 -2.30 14.96 2.73
C LEU A 143 -1.13 15.69 2.06
N LEU A 144 -0.88 15.45 0.77
CA LEU A 144 0.15 16.18 0.01
C LEU A 144 -0.14 17.67 -0.04
N ASP A 145 -1.40 18.07 -0.28
CA ASP A 145 -1.84 19.48 -0.26
C ASP A 145 -1.62 20.12 1.11
N ALA A 146 -2.02 19.44 2.18
CA ALA A 146 -1.84 19.93 3.55
C ALA A 146 -0.36 20.14 3.92
N LYS A 147 0.55 19.40 3.28
CA LYS A 147 2.00 19.52 3.47
C LYS A 147 2.67 20.46 2.48
N GLY A 148 1.93 21.01 1.52
CA GLY A 148 2.49 21.85 0.45
C GLY A 148 3.41 21.10 -0.51
N ILE A 149 3.22 19.79 -0.65
CA ILE A 149 4.02 18.94 -1.56
C ILE A 149 3.38 18.97 -2.95
N ALA A 150 4.16 19.40 -3.94
CA ALA A 150 3.69 19.43 -5.32
C ALA A 150 3.59 18.02 -5.92
N TYR A 151 2.57 17.80 -6.74
CA TYR A 151 2.33 16.56 -7.48
C TYR A 151 1.54 16.84 -8.75
N ASP A 152 1.59 15.94 -9.71
CA ASP A 152 0.73 15.96 -10.89
C ASP A 152 -0.61 15.31 -10.57
N GLU A 153 -1.69 15.85 -11.15
CA GLU A 153 -3.03 15.26 -11.00
C GLU A 153 -3.09 13.85 -11.63
N LEU A 154 -3.80 12.94 -10.96
CA LEU A 154 -4.08 11.59 -11.43
C LEU A 154 -5.57 11.45 -11.76
N ASP A 155 -5.88 11.24 -13.05
CA ASP A 155 -7.23 11.00 -13.54
C ASP A 155 -7.54 9.49 -13.50
N LEU A 156 -8.22 9.05 -12.43
CA LEU A 156 -8.59 7.64 -12.27
C LEU A 156 -9.63 7.17 -13.30
N ASP A 157 -10.48 8.03 -13.81
CA ASP A 157 -11.48 7.64 -14.79
C ASP A 157 -10.82 7.20 -16.11
N LYS A 158 -9.76 7.91 -16.53
CA LYS A 158 -8.94 7.48 -17.66
C LYS A 158 -8.24 6.15 -17.42
N VAL A 159 -7.71 5.95 -16.22
CA VAL A 159 -7.04 4.69 -15.85
C VAL A 159 -8.01 3.52 -15.87
N GLN A 160 -9.20 3.69 -15.29
CA GLN A 160 -10.23 2.64 -15.27
C GLN A 160 -10.73 2.29 -16.68
N GLN A 161 -10.83 3.27 -17.57
CA GLN A 161 -11.21 3.01 -18.97
C GLN A 161 -10.14 2.19 -19.72
N VAL A 162 -8.86 2.45 -19.47
CA VAL A 162 -7.76 1.67 -20.06
C VAL A 162 -7.77 0.24 -19.53
N GLN A 163 -7.94 0.04 -18.23
CA GLN A 163 -7.99 -1.29 -17.62
C GLN A 163 -9.17 -2.12 -18.12
N LYS A 164 -10.36 -1.53 -18.25
CA LYS A 164 -11.53 -2.22 -18.85
C LYS A 164 -11.26 -2.68 -20.29
N LYS A 165 -10.55 -1.89 -21.08
CA LYS A 165 -10.18 -2.25 -22.46
C LYS A 165 -9.15 -3.38 -22.51
N GLU A 166 -8.24 -3.44 -21.55
CA GLU A 166 -7.25 -4.52 -21.43
C GLU A 166 -7.88 -5.83 -20.98
N ASP A 167 -8.75 -5.79 -19.96
CA ASP A 167 -9.48 -6.95 -19.46
C ASP A 167 -10.36 -7.58 -20.58
N LEU A 168 -11.01 -6.74 -21.41
CA LEU A 168 -11.80 -7.20 -22.56
C LEU A 168 -10.97 -7.85 -23.70
N LYS A 169 -9.66 -7.58 -23.78
CA LYS A 169 -8.77 -8.20 -24.79
C LYS A 169 -8.25 -9.57 -24.38
N ILE A 170 -8.36 -9.93 -23.10
CA ILE A 170 -7.88 -11.20 -22.55
C ILE A 170 -8.95 -12.31 -22.67
N ASP A 171 -10.21 -11.96 -22.93
CA ASP A 171 -11.33 -12.91 -23.06
C ASP A 171 -11.49 -13.50 -24.48
N PHE A 172 -10.46 -13.43 -25.33
CA PHE A 172 -10.45 -14.06 -26.67
C PHE A 172 -9.24 -14.94 -26.89
#